data_d2568ee2e54844a1b45954b060f9d7d0
#
_entry.id   d2568ee2e54844a1b45954b060f9d7d0
#
_cell.length_a   1.000
_cell.length_b   1.000
_cell.length_c   1.000
_cell.angle_alpha   90.00
_cell.angle_beta   90.00
_cell.angle_gamma   90.00
#
_symmetry.space_group_name_H-M   'P 1'
#
loop_
_entity.id
_entity.type
_entity.pdbx_description
1 polymer ?
#
loop_
_entity_poly.entity_id
_entity_poly.type
_entity_poly.pdbx_seq_one_letter_code
_entity_poly.pdbx_strand_id
1 'polypeptide(L)'
;AWTTNRKPTLIRSTWNKFRDDTAKHFTALGADDPIYRRDWSRTCDAMVHMLGGHPSIVTWTLFNEGWGQFNARQVTEILRRMDATRLIDQASGWFDQGGGDAYSMHNYFYPLKVRKHRRVTALTEYGGIAYPMPGHCTHEKSYGYGTAESREDLTARYRQLQLETVLPQLQKGLSALVYTQVSDVEEEINGIFTYD
;
A
#
# COMPACT_ATOMS: atom_id res chain seq x y z
N ALA A 1 8.63 -6.97 -1.50
CA ALA A 1 9.29 -7.98 -0.66
C ALA A 1 8.93 -9.37 -1.14
N TRP A 2 9.92 -10.15 -1.53
CA TRP A 2 9.74 -11.54 -1.95
C TRP A 2 9.53 -12.41 -0.72
N THR A 3 8.37 -13.01 -0.60
CA THR A 3 8.11 -14.00 0.46
C THR A 3 7.82 -15.34 -0.17
N THR A 4 8.30 -16.42 0.43
CA THR A 4 8.00 -17.80 0.00
C THR A 4 6.55 -18.20 0.30
N ASN A 5 5.85 -17.43 1.10
CA ASN A 5 4.48 -17.73 1.51
C ASN A 5 3.49 -17.14 0.51
N ARG A 6 2.96 -17.99 -0.35
CA ARG A 6 2.02 -17.66 -1.43
C ARG A 6 0.53 -17.66 -1.01
N LYS A 7 0.22 -17.59 0.28
CA LYS A 7 -1.19 -17.48 0.70
C LYS A 7 -1.78 -16.17 0.19
N PRO A 8 -3.00 -16.19 -0.34
CA PRO A 8 -3.65 -14.98 -0.83
C PRO A 8 -3.70 -13.89 0.24
N THR A 9 -3.41 -12.67 -0.14
CA THR A 9 -3.37 -11.49 0.73
C THR A 9 -4.66 -11.33 1.54
N LEU A 10 -5.81 -11.60 0.95
CA LEU A 10 -7.10 -11.52 1.62
C LEU A 10 -7.20 -12.47 2.83
N ILE A 11 -6.73 -13.71 2.69
CA ILE A 11 -6.71 -14.69 3.80
C ILE A 11 -5.75 -14.22 4.88
N ARG A 12 -4.60 -13.67 4.52
CA ARG A 12 -3.64 -13.10 5.47
C ARG A 12 -4.21 -11.90 6.22
N SER A 13 -4.85 -10.97 5.52
CA SER A 13 -5.43 -9.78 6.14
C SER A 13 -6.48 -10.14 7.19
N THR A 14 -7.32 -11.14 6.92
CA THR A 14 -8.36 -11.58 7.87
C THR A 14 -7.79 -12.38 9.04
N TRP A 15 -6.81 -13.26 8.83
CA TRP A 15 -6.29 -14.15 9.86
C TRP A 15 -5.24 -13.51 10.78
N ASN A 16 -4.43 -12.59 10.23
CA ASN A 16 -3.32 -11.97 10.96
C ASN A 16 -3.60 -10.54 11.41
N LYS A 17 -4.76 -10.00 11.12
CA LYS A 17 -5.15 -8.61 11.39
C LYS A 17 -4.92 -8.14 12.83
N PHE A 18 -4.93 -9.04 13.77
CA PHE A 18 -4.77 -8.76 15.20
C PHE A 18 -3.47 -9.28 15.80
N ARG A 19 -2.55 -9.77 14.98
CA ARG A 19 -1.27 -10.30 15.46
C ARG A 19 -0.20 -9.22 15.40
N ASP A 20 0.71 -9.27 16.39
CA ASP A 20 1.94 -8.52 16.32
C ASP A 20 2.89 -9.14 15.26
N ASP A 21 3.87 -8.37 14.82
CA ASP A 21 4.89 -8.76 13.84
C ASP A 21 6.24 -9.10 14.48
N THR A 22 6.20 -9.61 15.72
CA THR A 22 7.38 -10.09 16.44
C THR A 22 7.81 -11.48 15.96
N ALA A 23 8.93 -11.97 16.49
CA ALA A 23 9.52 -13.26 16.14
C ALA A 23 8.52 -14.44 16.19
N LYS A 24 7.50 -14.35 17.04
CA LYS A 24 6.44 -15.36 17.15
C LYS A 24 5.59 -15.51 15.87
N HIS A 25 5.55 -14.46 15.05
CA HIS A 25 4.68 -14.39 13.88
C HIS A 25 5.42 -14.21 12.55
N PHE A 26 6.75 -14.23 12.56
CA PHE A 26 7.56 -14.07 11.33
C PHE A 26 7.16 -15.04 10.23
N THR A 27 6.99 -16.33 10.56
CA THR A 27 6.56 -17.34 9.57
C THR A 27 5.20 -17.00 8.96
N ALA A 28 4.26 -16.52 9.76
CA ALA A 28 2.93 -16.15 9.28
C ALA A 28 2.96 -14.95 8.33
N LEU A 29 3.94 -14.05 8.50
CA LEU A 29 4.14 -12.86 7.68
C LEU A 29 5.17 -13.08 6.56
N GLY A 30 5.80 -14.25 6.48
CA GLY A 30 6.85 -14.57 5.50
C GLY A 30 8.17 -13.85 5.78
N ALA A 31 8.46 -13.61 7.04
CA ALA A 31 9.66 -12.90 7.52
C ALA A 31 10.57 -13.78 8.40
N ASP A 32 10.40 -15.08 8.39
CA ASP A 32 11.14 -16.04 9.22
C ASP A 32 12.59 -16.23 8.78
N ASP A 33 12.93 -15.96 7.50
CA ASP A 33 14.30 -16.04 7.01
C ASP A 33 15.16 -14.87 7.55
N PRO A 34 16.21 -15.15 8.33
CA PRO A 34 17.09 -14.11 8.84
C PRO A 34 17.92 -13.43 7.74
N ILE A 35 18.19 -14.11 6.62
CA ILE A 35 18.89 -13.54 5.47
C ILE A 35 17.99 -12.45 4.84
N TYR A 36 16.72 -12.78 4.62
CA TYR A 36 15.73 -11.82 4.12
C TYR A 36 15.68 -10.56 5.00
N ARG A 37 15.55 -10.70 6.32
CA ARG A 37 15.45 -9.54 7.21
C ARG A 37 16.72 -8.68 7.20
N ARG A 38 17.89 -9.32 7.13
CA ARG A 38 19.18 -8.62 7.01
C ARG A 38 19.27 -7.85 5.70
N ASP A 39 18.93 -8.49 4.60
CA ASP A 39 19.04 -7.89 3.26
C ASP A 39 17.99 -6.79 3.08
N TRP A 40 16.79 -6.96 3.61
CA TRP A 40 15.78 -5.90 3.70
C TRP A 40 16.32 -4.67 4.47
N SER A 41 16.95 -4.90 5.62
CA SER A 41 17.49 -3.81 6.44
C SER A 41 18.62 -3.05 5.72
N ARG A 42 19.51 -3.76 5.04
CA ARG A 42 20.59 -3.17 4.23
C ARG A 42 20.04 -2.35 3.05
N THR A 43 19.01 -2.88 2.38
CA THR A 43 18.37 -2.20 1.27
C THR A 43 17.66 -0.94 1.74
N CYS A 44 16.97 -1.00 2.87
CA CYS A 44 16.32 0.17 3.47
C CYS A 44 17.35 1.27 3.81
N ASP A 45 18.46 0.90 4.44
CA ASP A 45 19.56 1.82 4.77
C ASP A 45 20.15 2.46 3.50
N ALA A 46 20.50 1.66 2.51
CA ALA A 46 21.04 2.13 1.24
C ALA A 46 20.07 3.07 0.50
N MET A 47 18.79 2.74 0.50
CA MET A 47 17.74 3.52 -0.16
C MET A 47 17.58 4.90 0.49
N VAL A 48 17.56 4.97 1.81
CA VAL A 48 17.46 6.24 2.55
C VAL A 48 18.68 7.10 2.31
N HIS A 49 19.89 6.54 2.33
CA HIS A 49 21.12 7.28 2.04
C HIS A 49 21.16 7.79 0.60
N MET A 50 20.79 6.96 -0.36
CA MET A 50 20.82 7.31 -1.78
C MET A 50 19.76 8.34 -2.15
N LEU A 51 18.55 8.19 -1.64
CA LEU A 51 17.39 8.96 -2.07
C LEU A 51 17.03 10.11 -1.11
N GLY A 52 17.61 10.15 0.07
CA GLY A 52 17.30 11.15 1.10
C GLY A 52 17.59 12.60 0.68
N GLY A 53 18.40 12.82 -0.35
CA GLY A 53 18.64 14.15 -0.92
C GLY A 53 17.52 14.67 -1.85
N HIS A 54 16.54 13.84 -2.20
CA HIS A 54 15.46 14.24 -3.12
C HIS A 54 14.26 14.86 -2.39
N PRO A 55 13.96 16.15 -2.59
CA PRO A 55 12.88 16.84 -1.89
C PRO A 55 11.47 16.35 -2.29
N SER A 56 11.34 15.67 -3.41
CA SER A 56 10.08 15.07 -3.86
C SER A 56 9.64 13.85 -3.03
N ILE A 57 10.57 13.23 -2.30
CA ILE A 57 10.25 12.15 -1.36
C ILE A 57 9.76 12.78 -0.06
N VAL A 58 8.52 12.55 0.29
CA VAL A 58 7.87 13.13 1.47
C VAL A 58 7.54 12.09 2.54
N THR A 59 7.52 10.81 2.17
CA THR A 59 7.14 9.71 3.05
C THR A 59 7.93 8.46 2.73
N TRP A 60 8.39 7.77 3.76
CA TRP A 60 8.95 6.43 3.68
C TRP A 60 7.88 5.41 4.06
N THR A 61 7.60 4.45 3.19
CA THR A 61 6.72 3.30 3.48
C THR A 61 7.58 2.07 3.73
N LEU A 62 7.51 1.52 4.94
CA LEU A 62 8.40 0.42 5.35
C LEU A 62 7.90 -0.94 4.88
N PHE A 63 6.63 -1.23 5.13
CA PHE A 63 6.02 -2.51 4.78
C PHE A 63 4.69 -2.29 4.07
N ASN A 64 4.37 -3.19 3.15
CA ASN A 64 3.13 -3.19 2.40
C ASN A 64 2.34 -4.46 2.67
N GLU A 65 1.09 -4.32 3.10
CA GLU A 65 0.12 -5.40 3.26
C GLU A 65 0.60 -6.60 4.11
N GLY A 66 1.52 -6.36 5.01
CA GLY A 66 2.08 -7.38 5.88
C GLY A 66 3.03 -8.37 5.21
N TRP A 67 3.34 -8.18 3.91
CA TRP A 67 4.26 -9.04 3.20
C TRP A 67 5.70 -8.87 3.70
N GLY A 68 6.24 -9.93 4.31
CA GLY A 68 7.58 -9.90 4.88
C GLY A 68 7.73 -8.93 6.07
N GLN A 69 6.64 -8.50 6.67
CA GLN A 69 6.68 -7.55 7.79
C GLN A 69 7.29 -8.19 9.04
N PHE A 70 8.17 -7.44 9.70
CA PHE A 70 8.80 -7.84 10.95
C PHE A 70 9.18 -6.62 11.79
N ASN A 71 8.91 -6.67 13.09
CA ASN A 71 9.32 -5.66 14.08
C ASN A 71 9.11 -4.22 13.58
N ALA A 72 8.02 -3.93 12.89
CA ALA A 72 7.81 -2.68 12.18
C ALA A 72 7.95 -1.45 13.08
N ARG A 73 7.51 -1.56 14.34
CA ARG A 73 7.67 -0.48 15.32
C ARG A 73 9.14 -0.16 15.60
N GLN A 74 9.96 -1.19 15.80
CA GLN A 74 11.40 -1.02 16.04
C GLN A 74 12.10 -0.47 14.80
N VAL A 75 11.76 -0.99 13.62
CA VAL A 75 12.30 -0.53 12.33
C VAL A 75 11.93 0.93 12.09
N THR A 76 10.72 1.35 12.41
CA THR A 76 10.28 2.76 12.35
C THR A 76 11.19 3.66 13.18
N GLU A 77 11.52 3.27 14.40
CA GLU A 77 12.41 4.05 15.26
C GLU A 77 13.85 4.12 14.74
N ILE A 78 14.32 3.06 14.08
CA ILE A 78 15.64 3.07 13.42
C ILE A 78 15.61 4.04 12.25
N LEU A 79 14.60 3.94 11.37
CA LEU A 79 14.46 4.84 10.23
C LEU A 79 14.33 6.31 10.67
N ARG A 80 13.59 6.59 11.74
CA ARG A 80 13.43 7.94 12.29
C ARG A 80 14.78 8.56 12.72
N ARG A 81 15.73 7.75 13.18
CA ARG A 81 17.09 8.23 13.51
C ARG A 81 17.94 8.49 12.26
N MET A 82 17.67 7.77 11.16
CA MET A 82 18.35 7.98 9.89
C MET A 82 17.82 9.21 9.15
N ASP A 83 16.49 9.39 9.16
CA ASP A 83 15.80 10.51 8.54
C ASP A 83 14.65 11.01 9.41
N ALA A 84 14.89 12.12 10.11
CA ALA A 84 13.90 12.77 10.96
C ALA A 84 13.00 13.76 10.20
N THR A 85 13.22 13.96 8.90
CA THR A 85 12.58 15.03 8.12
C THR A 85 11.33 14.57 7.37
N ARG A 86 11.18 13.27 7.13
CA ARG A 86 10.07 12.72 6.35
C ARG A 86 9.07 11.97 7.23
N LEU A 87 7.85 11.89 6.74
CA LEU A 87 6.83 11.05 7.35
C LEU A 87 7.19 9.58 7.18
N ILE A 88 6.74 8.75 8.10
CA ILE A 88 6.91 7.29 8.03
C ILE A 88 5.54 6.63 8.08
N ASP A 89 5.21 5.92 7.00
CA ASP A 89 4.14 4.93 6.99
C ASP A 89 4.73 3.56 7.34
N GLN A 90 4.45 3.10 8.54
CA GLN A 90 5.03 1.91 9.11
C GLN A 90 4.58 0.64 8.38
N ALA A 91 3.30 0.56 8.05
CA ALA A 91 2.64 -0.62 7.51
C ALA A 91 1.46 -0.18 6.64
N SER A 92 1.72 -0.04 5.34
CA SER A 92 0.71 0.38 4.39
C SER A 92 -0.38 -0.68 4.26
N GLY A 93 -1.62 -0.27 4.44
CA GLY A 93 -2.82 -1.08 4.30
C GLY A 93 -3.23 -1.83 5.54
N TRP A 94 -2.42 -2.78 6.01
CA TRP A 94 -2.79 -3.70 7.09
C TRP A 94 -1.65 -3.94 8.06
N PHE A 95 -1.94 -4.64 9.17
CA PHE A 95 -0.98 -5.05 10.19
C PHE A 95 -0.28 -3.89 10.90
N ASP A 96 -1.00 -2.78 11.07
CA ASP A 96 -0.53 -1.63 11.83
C ASP A 96 -0.08 -2.03 13.25
N GLN A 97 1.14 -1.65 13.60
CA GLN A 97 1.74 -1.90 14.91
C GLN A 97 1.75 -0.66 15.81
N GLY A 98 1.00 0.38 15.44
CA GLY A 98 0.84 1.59 16.22
C GLY A 98 2.01 2.58 16.18
N GLY A 99 2.98 2.35 15.28
CA GLY A 99 4.12 3.25 15.04
C GLY A 99 3.93 4.15 13.83
N GLY A 100 4.95 4.96 13.52
CA GLY A 100 4.94 5.87 12.37
C GLY A 100 3.98 7.06 12.51
N ASP A 101 3.84 7.82 11.44
CA ASP A 101 3.03 9.05 11.39
C ASP A 101 1.66 8.81 10.76
N ALA A 102 1.52 7.78 9.93
CA ALA A 102 0.28 7.44 9.27
C ALA A 102 -0.43 6.23 9.92
N TYR A 103 -1.75 6.30 9.92
CA TYR A 103 -2.66 5.16 10.01
C TYR A 103 -3.16 4.86 8.61
N SER A 104 -2.59 3.85 8.00
CA SER A 104 -2.73 3.52 6.59
C SER A 104 -3.83 2.51 6.35
N MET A 105 -4.55 2.66 5.25
CA MET A 105 -5.61 1.74 4.83
C MET A 105 -5.51 1.47 3.34
N HIS A 106 -5.81 0.22 2.92
CA HIS A 106 -6.12 -0.15 1.54
C HIS A 106 -7.60 -0.51 1.44
N ASN A 107 -8.26 -0.01 0.41
CA ASN A 107 -9.68 -0.29 0.21
C ASN A 107 -10.04 -0.40 -1.27
N TYR A 108 -10.33 -1.62 -1.71
CA TYR A 108 -10.79 -1.93 -3.05
C TYR A 108 -12.21 -2.48 -3.11
N PHE A 109 -12.67 -3.18 -2.06
CA PHE A 109 -13.87 -4.02 -2.13
C PHE A 109 -14.99 -3.63 -1.17
N TYR A 110 -14.69 -2.90 -0.10
CA TYR A 110 -15.66 -2.67 0.98
C TYR A 110 -16.07 -1.20 1.05
N PRO A 111 -17.25 -0.89 1.59
CA PRO A 111 -17.60 0.49 1.89
C PRO A 111 -16.53 1.16 2.75
N LEU A 112 -15.96 2.25 2.24
CA LEU A 112 -14.90 2.97 2.95
C LEU A 112 -15.44 3.57 4.24
N LYS A 113 -14.84 3.21 5.36
CA LYS A 113 -15.17 3.72 6.69
C LYS A 113 -13.94 4.30 7.34
N VAL A 114 -13.83 5.61 7.30
CA VAL A 114 -12.78 6.34 8.00
C VAL A 114 -13.22 6.66 9.42
N ARG A 115 -12.30 6.53 10.35
CA ARG A 115 -12.46 6.99 11.73
C ARG A 115 -11.31 7.92 12.06
N LYS A 116 -11.60 9.00 12.77
CA LYS A 116 -10.57 9.90 13.26
C LYS A 116 -9.54 9.15 14.08
N HIS A 117 -8.29 9.32 13.73
CA HIS A 117 -7.16 8.68 14.39
C HIS A 117 -6.18 9.74 14.93
N ARG A 118 -5.32 9.37 15.89
CA ARG A 118 -4.29 10.26 16.41
C ARG A 118 -3.19 10.58 15.39
N ARG A 119 -2.87 9.60 14.54
CA ARG A 119 -1.95 9.73 13.40
C ARG A 119 -2.73 10.20 12.17
N VAL A 120 -2.02 10.63 11.13
CA VAL A 120 -2.63 10.95 9.83
C VAL A 120 -3.36 9.72 9.29
N THR A 121 -4.64 9.85 9.02
CA THR A 121 -5.41 8.77 8.37
C THR A 121 -5.19 8.86 6.88
N ALA A 122 -4.59 7.82 6.29
CA ALA A 122 -4.23 7.74 4.90
C ALA A 122 -4.90 6.55 4.21
N LEU A 123 -5.50 6.79 3.06
CA LEU A 123 -5.96 5.75 2.14
C LEU A 123 -4.86 5.57 1.09
N THR A 124 -3.94 4.67 1.38
CA THR A 124 -2.67 4.53 0.65
C THR A 124 -2.78 3.64 -0.58
N GLU A 125 -3.88 2.93 -0.73
CA GLU A 125 -4.28 2.29 -1.99
C GLU A 125 -5.81 2.22 -2.07
N TYR A 126 -6.37 2.59 -3.23
CA TYR A 126 -7.80 2.45 -3.52
C TYR A 126 -8.09 2.60 -5.02
N GLY A 127 -9.27 2.18 -5.42
CA GLY A 127 -9.72 2.26 -6.82
C GLY A 127 -9.38 1.02 -7.60
N GLY A 128 -8.32 1.07 -8.38
CA GLY A 128 -7.85 -0.08 -9.16
C GLY A 128 -8.83 -0.56 -10.22
N ILE A 129 -9.64 0.34 -10.80
CA ILE A 129 -10.62 0.00 -11.83
C ILE A 129 -9.88 -0.21 -13.13
N ALA A 130 -9.89 -1.44 -13.62
CA ALA A 130 -9.24 -1.81 -14.87
C ALA A 130 -10.08 -1.41 -16.10
N TYR A 131 -9.40 -0.99 -17.15
CA TYR A 131 -10.01 -0.87 -18.49
C TYR A 131 -9.01 -1.34 -19.54
N PRO A 132 -9.21 -2.54 -20.13
CA PRO A 132 -8.32 -3.05 -21.17
C PRO A 132 -8.46 -2.20 -22.44
N MET A 133 -7.52 -1.28 -22.63
CA MET A 133 -7.47 -0.42 -23.82
C MET A 133 -7.04 -1.24 -25.03
N PRO A 134 -7.88 -1.37 -26.08
CA PRO A 134 -7.52 -2.14 -27.27
C PRO A 134 -6.22 -1.64 -27.91
N GLY A 135 -5.30 -2.55 -28.15
CA GLY A 135 -4.00 -2.26 -28.77
C GLY A 135 -2.90 -1.79 -27.79
N HIS A 136 -3.23 -1.58 -26.51
CA HIS A 136 -2.31 -1.06 -25.50
C HIS A 136 -2.13 -2.00 -24.29
N CYS A 137 -2.58 -3.24 -24.38
CA CYS A 137 -2.41 -4.26 -23.35
C CYS A 137 -1.35 -5.26 -23.78
N THR A 138 -0.40 -5.57 -22.88
CA THR A 138 0.67 -6.53 -23.15
C THR A 138 0.23 -7.98 -22.95
N HIS A 139 -0.87 -8.21 -22.23
CA HIS A 139 -1.39 -9.53 -21.88
C HIS A 139 -2.86 -9.70 -22.23
N GLU A 140 -3.23 -10.93 -22.62
CA GLU A 140 -4.65 -11.29 -22.87
C GLU A 140 -5.46 -11.36 -21.57
N LYS A 141 -4.82 -11.72 -20.46
CA LYS A 141 -5.43 -11.74 -19.14
C LYS A 141 -5.07 -10.48 -18.39
N SER A 142 -6.09 -9.76 -18.00
CA SER A 142 -5.95 -8.54 -17.22
C SER A 142 -6.29 -8.77 -15.75
N TYR A 143 -5.64 -8.01 -14.88
CA TYR A 143 -5.95 -7.94 -13.47
C TYR A 143 -6.41 -6.52 -13.10
N GLY A 144 -7.36 -6.46 -12.16
CA GLY A 144 -7.87 -5.22 -11.57
C GLY A 144 -8.93 -5.51 -10.53
N TYR A 145 -9.31 -4.50 -9.75
CA TYR A 145 -10.31 -4.61 -8.67
C TYR A 145 -11.74 -4.32 -9.14
N GLY A 146 -11.96 -4.42 -10.42
CA GLY A 146 -13.19 -4.25 -11.17
C GLY A 146 -12.83 -3.84 -12.59
N THR A 147 -13.63 -4.22 -13.58
CA THR A 147 -13.37 -3.92 -14.98
C THR A 147 -14.45 -3.00 -15.54
N ALA A 148 -14.06 -1.90 -16.14
CA ALA A 148 -14.93 -1.01 -16.86
C ALA A 148 -15.16 -1.54 -18.29
N GLU A 149 -16.35 -1.32 -18.83
CA GLU A 149 -16.75 -1.79 -20.17
C GLU A 149 -16.38 -0.78 -21.27
N SER A 150 -16.17 0.49 -20.91
CA SER A 150 -15.79 1.56 -21.81
C SER A 150 -15.03 2.67 -21.07
N ARG A 151 -14.48 3.64 -21.82
CA ARG A 151 -13.85 4.85 -21.24
C ARG A 151 -14.87 5.69 -20.46
N GLU A 152 -16.08 5.77 -20.96
CA GLU A 152 -17.20 6.48 -20.33
C GLU A 152 -17.59 5.80 -19.03
N ASP A 153 -17.65 4.47 -19.00
CA ASP A 153 -17.91 3.68 -17.79
C ASP A 153 -16.79 3.83 -16.79
N LEU A 154 -15.52 3.76 -17.22
CA LEU A 154 -14.37 4.03 -16.34
C LEU A 154 -14.47 5.42 -15.71
N THR A 155 -14.77 6.44 -16.52
CA THR A 155 -14.91 7.82 -16.04
C THR A 155 -16.07 7.95 -15.05
N ALA A 156 -17.20 7.34 -15.33
CA ALA A 156 -18.36 7.38 -14.44
C ALA A 156 -18.06 6.70 -13.10
N ARG A 157 -17.47 5.51 -13.11
CA ARG A 157 -17.08 4.78 -11.89
C ARG A 157 -16.01 5.52 -11.09
N TYR A 158 -15.01 6.10 -11.76
CA TYR A 158 -14.00 6.92 -11.08
C TYR A 158 -14.64 8.12 -10.39
N ARG A 159 -15.50 8.87 -11.10
CA ARG A 159 -16.22 10.01 -10.52
C ARG A 159 -17.10 9.59 -9.33
N GLN A 160 -17.85 8.51 -9.47
CA GLN A 160 -18.66 7.96 -8.40
C GLN A 160 -17.82 7.60 -7.17
N LEU A 161 -16.71 6.91 -7.36
CA LEU A 161 -15.76 6.57 -6.29
C LEU A 161 -15.28 7.83 -5.56
N GLN A 162 -14.85 8.84 -6.30
CA GLN A 162 -14.35 10.08 -5.70
C GLN A 162 -15.45 10.87 -4.95
N LEU A 163 -16.60 11.08 -5.59
CA LEU A 163 -17.63 11.97 -5.06
C LEU A 163 -18.49 11.32 -3.97
N GLU A 164 -18.83 10.03 -4.14
CA GLU A 164 -19.76 9.35 -3.24
C GLU A 164 -19.07 8.53 -2.15
N THR A 165 -17.86 8.06 -2.40
CA THR A 165 -17.13 7.21 -1.45
C THR A 165 -16.03 7.97 -0.71
N VAL A 166 -15.13 8.63 -1.44
CA VAL A 166 -13.91 9.23 -0.87
C VAL A 166 -14.20 10.61 -0.25
N LEU A 167 -14.81 11.50 -0.99
CA LEU A 167 -15.05 12.90 -0.57
C LEU A 167 -15.76 13.00 0.80
N PRO A 168 -16.80 12.21 1.11
CA PRO A 168 -17.42 12.25 2.43
C PRO A 168 -16.50 11.85 3.59
N GLN A 169 -15.41 11.13 3.31
CA GLN A 169 -14.48 10.70 4.34
C GLN A 169 -13.45 11.77 4.74
N LEU A 170 -13.25 12.79 3.91
CA LEU A 170 -12.38 13.92 4.25
C LEU A 170 -12.87 14.62 5.52
N GLN A 171 -14.17 14.83 5.64
CA GLN A 171 -14.78 15.41 6.84
C GLN A 171 -14.65 14.52 8.08
N LYS A 172 -14.39 13.23 7.90
CA LYS A 172 -14.16 12.26 8.99
C LYS A 172 -12.68 12.10 9.36
N GLY A 173 -11.79 12.89 8.72
CA GLY A 173 -10.37 12.92 9.05
C GLY A 173 -9.47 12.17 8.07
N LEU A 174 -9.97 11.77 6.90
CA LEU A 174 -9.12 11.26 5.82
C LEU A 174 -8.25 12.41 5.30
N SER A 175 -6.92 12.23 5.31
CA SER A 175 -5.98 13.34 5.10
C SER A 175 -4.98 13.08 3.97
N ALA A 176 -4.85 11.84 3.52
CA ALA A 176 -3.98 11.46 2.42
C ALA A 176 -4.63 10.38 1.55
N LEU A 177 -4.38 10.44 0.24
CA LEU A 177 -4.98 9.59 -0.77
C LEU A 177 -3.92 9.18 -1.79
N VAL A 178 -3.85 7.89 -2.12
CA VAL A 178 -3.06 7.36 -3.23
C VAL A 178 -3.95 6.45 -4.08
N TYR A 179 -4.28 6.90 -5.28
CA TYR A 179 -5.07 6.10 -6.22
C TYR A 179 -4.20 5.04 -6.89
N THR A 180 -4.70 3.84 -7.03
CA THR A 180 -4.06 2.72 -7.72
C THR A 180 -4.63 2.62 -9.13
N GLN A 181 -3.87 3.00 -10.23
CA GLN A 181 -2.51 3.52 -10.17
C GLN A 181 -2.27 4.54 -11.32
N VAL A 182 -1.06 5.05 -11.43
CA VAL A 182 -0.72 6.07 -12.45
C VAL A 182 -0.71 5.46 -13.85
N SER A 183 -0.01 4.33 -14.02
CA SER A 183 0.07 3.65 -15.32
C SER A 183 -0.13 2.15 -15.14
N ASP A 184 -0.54 1.49 -16.22
CA ASP A 184 -0.57 0.04 -16.30
C ASP A 184 0.82 -0.56 -16.04
N VAL A 185 0.85 -1.74 -15.42
CA VAL A 185 2.07 -2.51 -15.18
C VAL A 185 1.79 -3.98 -15.45
N GLU A 186 2.42 -4.52 -16.49
CA GLU A 186 2.27 -5.93 -16.89
C GLU A 186 0.79 -6.29 -17.12
N GLU A 187 0.23 -7.26 -16.39
CA GLU A 187 -1.17 -7.66 -16.46
C GLU A 187 -2.11 -6.78 -15.60
N GLU A 188 -1.57 -5.92 -14.75
CA GLU A 188 -2.35 -5.00 -13.92
C GLU A 188 -2.67 -3.73 -14.71
N ILE A 189 -3.83 -3.71 -15.34
CA ILE A 189 -4.28 -2.68 -16.28
C ILE A 189 -5.32 -1.73 -15.67
N ASN A 190 -5.06 -1.23 -14.51
CA ASN A 190 -5.89 -0.28 -13.76
C ASN A 190 -5.24 1.11 -13.67
N GLY A 191 -4.27 1.38 -14.52
CA GLY A 191 -3.64 2.69 -14.64
C GLY A 191 -4.58 3.76 -15.18
N ILE A 192 -4.30 5.04 -14.84
CA ILE A 192 -4.93 6.20 -15.49
C ILE A 192 -4.36 6.38 -16.90
N PHE A 193 -3.13 5.94 -17.09
CA PHE A 193 -2.44 5.91 -18.38
C PHE A 193 -2.08 4.47 -18.75
N THR A 194 -2.04 4.18 -20.05
CA THR A 194 -1.40 2.97 -20.57
C THR A 194 0.12 3.06 -20.37
N TYR A 195 0.81 1.93 -20.43
CA TYR A 195 2.26 1.89 -20.19
C TYR A 195 3.08 2.43 -21.38
N ASP A 196 2.56 2.33 -22.60
CA ASP A 196 3.17 2.74 -23.88
C ASP A 196 2.91 4.20 -24.27
#